data_40c67d2dfaac1a0b2bc74e92603358ab
#
_entry.id   40c67d2dfaac1a0b2bc74e92603358ab
#
_cell.length_a   1.000
_cell.length_b   1.000
_cell.length_c   1.000
_cell.angle_alpha   90.00
_cell.angle_beta   90.00
_cell.angle_gamma   90.00
#
_symmetry.space_group_name_H-M   'P 1'
#
loop_
_entity.id
_entity.type
_entity.pdbx_description
1 polymer ?
#
loop_
_entity_poly.entity_id
_entity_poly.type
_entity_poly.pdbx_seq_one_letter_code
_entity_poly.pdbx_strand_id
1 'polypeptide(L)'
;MSESVEHVPYVGLAEDAYGNEAASYGAPVTLYGFGFDPGSSSEPRQPGMDRVIVEPTLYGPFDMPFQSRDRVLVRGLLYEVEGEVRQWRNMFSNREAGGVVSLRRVDG
;
A
#
# COMPACT_ATOMS: atom_id res chain seq x y z
N MET A 1 -10.59 -14.81 4.72
CA MET A 1 -9.21 -15.29 4.96
C MET A 1 -8.28 -14.08 4.91
N SER A 2 -7.44 -13.91 5.92
CA SER A 2 -6.56 -12.76 6.04
C SER A 2 -5.12 -13.11 5.68
N GLU A 3 -4.39 -12.12 5.21
CA GLU A 3 -2.98 -12.28 4.89
C GLU A 3 -2.14 -11.45 5.86
N SER A 4 -0.89 -11.83 6.00
CA SER A 4 0.08 -11.03 6.70
C SER A 4 0.88 -10.18 5.71
N VAL A 5 1.26 -9.01 6.16
CA VAL A 5 2.11 -8.10 5.38
C VAL A 5 3.23 -7.60 6.27
N GLU A 6 4.32 -7.17 5.69
CA GLU A 6 5.38 -6.52 6.45
C GLU A 6 5.37 -5.02 6.17
N HIS A 7 5.21 -4.24 7.22
CA HIS A 7 5.23 -2.79 7.15
C HIS A 7 6.64 -2.29 7.40
N VAL A 8 7.18 -1.54 6.44
CA VAL A 8 8.51 -0.95 6.54
C VAL A 8 8.32 0.57 6.59
N PRO A 9 8.32 1.15 7.81
CA PRO A 9 8.00 2.57 7.95
C PRO A 9 9.11 3.46 7.40
N TYR A 10 8.71 4.54 6.72
CA TYR A 10 9.62 5.56 6.25
C TYR A 10 9.99 6.49 7.43
N VAL A 11 11.28 6.67 7.66
CA VAL A 11 11.76 7.46 8.82
C VAL A 11 12.42 8.77 8.40
N GLY A 12 12.55 9.04 7.13
CA GLY A 12 13.11 10.28 6.64
C GLY A 12 14.28 10.07 5.71
N LEU A 13 15.03 11.13 5.49
CA LEU A 13 16.24 11.09 4.66
C LEU A 13 17.46 10.89 5.54
N ALA A 14 18.40 10.09 5.06
CA ALA A 14 19.67 9.88 5.72
C ALA A 14 20.79 10.01 4.68
N GLU A 15 22.00 10.36 5.12
CA GLU A 15 23.13 10.39 4.22
C GLU A 15 23.65 8.98 3.99
N ASP A 16 23.97 8.68 2.73
CA ASP A 16 24.63 7.45 2.38
C ASP A 16 26.15 7.60 2.55
N ALA A 17 26.91 6.56 2.15
CA ALA A 17 28.37 6.57 2.30
C ALA A 17 29.07 7.62 1.46
N TYR A 18 28.38 8.22 0.50
CA TYR A 18 28.93 9.23 -0.39
C TYR A 18 28.42 10.64 -0.07
N GLY A 19 27.69 10.81 1.03
CA GLY A 19 27.16 12.10 1.44
C GLY A 19 25.88 12.51 0.73
N ASN A 20 25.26 11.63 -0.05
CA ASN A 20 23.99 11.89 -0.72
C ASN A 20 22.83 11.54 0.20
N GLU A 21 21.76 12.31 0.11
CA GLU A 21 20.54 12.00 0.84
C GLU A 21 19.80 10.84 0.18
N ALA A 22 19.42 9.87 0.98
CA ALA A 22 18.65 8.72 0.54
C ALA A 22 17.52 8.42 1.51
N ALA A 23 16.43 7.83 1.01
CA ALA A 23 15.32 7.44 1.85
C ALA A 23 15.77 6.38 2.85
N SER A 24 15.36 6.56 4.10
CA SER A 24 15.68 5.65 5.20
C SER A 24 14.40 5.05 5.75
N TYR A 25 14.46 3.76 6.08
CA TYR A 25 13.31 3.01 6.57
C TYR A 25 13.64 2.34 7.89
N GLY A 26 12.61 2.20 8.73
CA GLY A 26 12.74 1.51 10.00
C GLY A 26 12.69 -0.01 9.85
N ALA A 27 12.75 -0.72 10.97
CA ALA A 27 12.68 -2.17 10.97
C ALA A 27 11.31 -2.67 10.50
N PRO A 28 11.25 -3.73 9.68
CA PRO A 28 9.97 -4.28 9.25
C PRO A 28 9.16 -4.81 10.43
N VAL A 29 7.85 -4.59 10.38
CA VAL A 29 6.90 -5.10 11.37
C VAL A 29 5.87 -5.94 10.64
N THR A 30 5.69 -7.18 11.09
CA THR A 30 4.67 -8.07 10.51
C THR A 30 3.30 -7.72 11.07
N LEU A 31 2.36 -7.50 10.19
CA LEU A 31 0.98 -7.20 10.54
C LEU A 31 0.04 -8.25 9.95
N TYR A 32 -1.04 -8.53 10.64
CA TYR A 32 -2.01 -9.56 10.25
C TYR A 32 -3.39 -8.96 10.05
N GLY A 33 -4.24 -9.68 9.34
CA GLY A 33 -5.63 -9.28 9.17
C GLY A 33 -5.87 -8.39 7.96
N PHE A 34 -5.09 -8.59 6.89
CA PHE A 34 -5.18 -7.78 5.68
C PHE A 34 -5.73 -8.59 4.50
N GLY A 35 -6.38 -7.89 3.59
CA GLY A 35 -6.73 -8.41 2.29
C GLY A 35 -5.98 -7.62 1.23
N PHE A 36 -5.51 -8.29 0.20
CA PHE A 36 -4.72 -7.67 -0.84
C PHE A 36 -5.35 -7.90 -2.21
N ASP A 37 -5.54 -6.81 -2.95
CA ASP A 37 -5.92 -6.85 -4.35
C ASP A 37 -4.70 -6.45 -5.16
N PRO A 38 -4.12 -7.37 -5.93
CA PRO A 38 -2.91 -7.07 -6.70
C PRO A 38 -3.14 -6.08 -7.83
N GLY A 39 -4.39 -5.68 -8.05
CA GLY A 39 -4.72 -4.82 -9.16
C GLY A 39 -4.81 -5.61 -10.46
N SER A 40 -5.26 -4.93 -11.48
CA SER A 40 -5.36 -5.53 -12.81
C SER A 40 -5.23 -4.45 -13.86
N SER A 41 -4.71 -4.84 -15.01
CA SER A 41 -4.77 -4.00 -16.19
C SER A 41 -5.40 -4.81 -17.31
N SER A 42 -6.32 -4.19 -18.03
CA SER A 42 -6.90 -4.83 -19.20
C SER A 42 -6.71 -3.92 -20.41
N GLU A 43 -6.32 -4.51 -21.51
CA GLU A 43 -6.23 -3.79 -22.75
C GLU A 43 -7.55 -3.92 -23.49
N PRO A 44 -8.01 -2.87 -24.17
CA PRO A 44 -9.23 -2.96 -24.93
C PRO A 44 -9.08 -3.98 -26.07
N ARG A 45 -10.11 -4.82 -26.20
CA ARG A 45 -10.14 -5.80 -27.29
C ARG A 45 -10.58 -5.15 -28.59
N GLN A 46 -11.15 -3.96 -28.50
CA GLN A 46 -11.65 -3.22 -29.65
C GLN A 46 -10.91 -1.89 -29.74
N PRO A 47 -10.60 -1.43 -30.95
CA PRO A 47 -9.98 -0.12 -31.12
C PRO A 47 -10.86 0.99 -30.53
N GLY A 48 -10.22 1.95 -29.91
CA GLY A 48 -10.90 3.13 -29.37
C GLY A 48 -11.39 3.01 -27.94
N MET A 49 -11.21 1.85 -27.31
CA MET A 49 -11.54 1.70 -25.90
C MET A 49 -10.33 2.06 -25.03
N ASP A 50 -10.60 2.73 -23.93
CA ASP A 50 -9.55 3.09 -22.99
C ASP A 50 -9.08 1.88 -22.18
N ARG A 51 -7.79 1.88 -21.85
CA ARG A 51 -7.21 0.87 -20.97
C ARG A 51 -7.73 1.10 -19.55
N VAL A 52 -8.17 0.02 -18.91
CA VAL A 52 -8.54 0.05 -17.49
C VAL A 52 -7.37 -0.49 -16.66
N ILE A 53 -6.87 0.34 -15.78
CA ILE A 53 -5.78 -0.04 -14.87
C ILE A 53 -6.30 0.11 -13.44
N VAL A 54 -6.25 -1.00 -12.69
CA VAL A 54 -6.61 -0.99 -11.27
C VAL A 54 -5.32 -1.15 -10.48
N GLU A 55 -5.03 -0.17 -9.65
CA GLU A 55 -3.82 -0.18 -8.83
C GLU A 55 -3.91 -1.20 -7.71
N PRO A 56 -2.78 -1.77 -7.28
CA PRO A 56 -2.77 -2.64 -6.11
C PRO A 56 -3.34 -1.93 -4.89
N THR A 57 -4.17 -2.62 -4.14
CA THR A 57 -4.89 -2.05 -3.00
C THR A 57 -4.81 -2.99 -1.82
N LEU A 58 -4.57 -2.43 -0.65
CA LEU A 58 -4.53 -3.17 0.60
C LEU A 58 -5.72 -2.78 1.46
N TYR A 59 -6.45 -3.78 1.91
CA TYR A 59 -7.61 -3.62 2.79
C TYR A 59 -7.26 -4.18 4.16
N GLY A 60 -7.69 -3.51 5.22
CA GLY A 60 -7.39 -3.99 6.55
C GLY A 60 -8.18 -3.24 7.62
N PRO A 61 -7.66 -3.26 8.86
CA PRO A 61 -8.34 -2.59 9.97
C PRO A 61 -8.48 -1.09 9.75
N PHE A 62 -9.46 -0.51 10.43
CA PHE A 62 -9.73 0.93 10.35
C PHE A 62 -8.48 1.75 10.70
N ASP A 63 -7.74 1.33 11.71
CA ASP A 63 -6.54 2.02 12.19
C ASP A 63 -5.28 1.39 11.62
N MET A 64 -5.09 1.52 10.32
CA MET A 64 -3.85 1.07 9.69
C MET A 64 -2.71 2.03 10.01
N PRO A 65 -1.51 1.51 10.30
CA PRO A 65 -0.37 2.37 10.67
C PRO A 65 0.36 2.98 9.47
N PHE A 66 -0.11 2.75 8.25
CA PHE A 66 0.60 3.16 7.05
C PHE A 66 0.52 4.66 6.82
N GLN A 67 1.63 5.23 6.40
CA GLN A 67 1.73 6.63 5.98
C GLN A 67 2.30 6.70 4.59
N SER A 68 2.11 7.84 3.93
CA SER A 68 2.68 8.07 2.63
C SER A 68 4.19 7.86 2.66
N ARG A 69 4.73 7.21 1.62
CA ARG A 69 6.14 6.82 1.47
C ARG A 69 6.56 5.59 2.25
N ASP A 70 5.72 5.07 3.13
CA ASP A 70 6.02 3.79 3.75
C ASP A 70 6.07 2.68 2.70
N ARG A 71 6.78 1.62 3.00
CA ARG A 71 6.82 0.44 2.13
C ARG A 71 6.11 -0.71 2.79
N VAL A 72 5.58 -1.59 1.97
CA VAL A 72 4.87 -2.79 2.42
C VAL A 72 5.32 -3.95 1.57
N LEU A 73 5.72 -5.03 2.22
CA LEU A 73 6.05 -6.27 1.56
C LEU A 73 4.84 -7.19 1.62
N VAL A 74 4.29 -7.55 0.48
CA VAL A 74 3.11 -8.40 0.36
C VAL A 74 3.44 -9.54 -0.60
N ARG A 75 3.27 -10.77 -0.14
CA ARG A 75 3.51 -11.96 -0.96
C ARG A 75 4.90 -11.98 -1.60
N GLY A 76 5.91 -11.46 -0.88
CA GLY A 76 7.28 -11.40 -1.38
C GLY A 76 7.56 -10.27 -2.35
N LEU A 77 6.60 -9.39 -2.60
CA LEU A 77 6.74 -8.25 -3.49
C LEU A 77 6.71 -6.95 -2.71
N LEU A 78 7.57 -6.03 -3.09
CA LEU A 78 7.70 -4.74 -2.40
C LEU A 78 6.83 -3.68 -3.06
N TYR A 79 6.05 -2.99 -2.23
CA TYR A 79 5.19 -1.90 -2.63
C TYR A 79 5.47 -0.66 -1.81
N GLU A 80 5.12 0.50 -2.36
CA GLU A 80 5.17 1.77 -1.66
C GLU A 80 3.75 2.29 -1.48
N VAL A 81 3.47 2.84 -0.31
CA VAL A 81 2.16 3.42 0.00
C VAL A 81 1.98 4.73 -0.77
N GLU A 82 0.91 4.83 -1.53
CA GLU A 82 0.53 6.05 -2.24
C GLU A 82 -0.61 6.74 -1.51
N GLY A 83 -0.40 8.02 -1.18
CA GLY A 83 -1.41 8.80 -0.50
C GLY A 83 -1.57 8.40 0.95
N GLU A 84 -2.79 8.50 1.43
CA GLU A 84 -3.12 8.24 2.81
C GLU A 84 -4.09 7.09 2.94
N VAL A 85 -4.15 6.48 4.13
CA VAL A 85 -5.14 5.46 4.43
C VAL A 85 -6.53 6.10 4.40
N ARG A 86 -7.42 5.52 3.62
CA ARG A 86 -8.82 5.93 3.57
C ARG A 86 -9.59 5.09 4.56
N GLN A 87 -10.13 5.73 5.56
CA GLN A 87 -10.87 5.06 6.61
C GLN A 87 -12.36 5.05 6.28
N TRP A 88 -12.98 3.90 6.37
CA TRP A 88 -14.38 3.72 6.03
C TRP A 88 -15.21 3.51 7.28
N ARG A 89 -16.30 4.25 7.36
CA ARG A 89 -17.32 4.06 8.40
C ARG A 89 -18.63 3.66 7.75
N ASN A 90 -19.41 2.86 8.47
CA ASN A 90 -20.75 2.53 8.00
C ASN A 90 -21.62 3.80 8.08
N MET A 91 -22.26 4.12 6.95
CA MET A 91 -23.04 5.36 6.83
C MET A 91 -24.25 5.38 7.76
N PHE A 92 -24.77 4.23 8.13
CA PHE A 92 -25.99 4.15 8.93
C PHE A 92 -25.72 3.99 10.42
N SER A 93 -24.67 3.27 10.79
CA SER A 93 -24.35 3.01 12.20
C SER A 93 -23.15 3.80 12.71
N ASN A 94 -22.42 4.46 11.83
CA ASN A 94 -21.17 5.19 12.13
C ASN A 94 -20.09 4.29 12.75
N ARG A 95 -20.19 2.97 12.53
CA ARG A 95 -19.18 2.03 13.00
C ARG A 95 -17.99 2.00 12.05
N GLU A 96 -16.83 1.73 12.62
CA GLU A 96 -15.61 1.56 11.84
C GLU A 96 -15.70 0.33 10.99
N ALA A 97 -15.63 0.48 9.67
CA ALA A 97 -15.77 -0.63 8.73
C ALA A 97 -14.42 -1.18 8.27
N GLY A 98 -13.41 -0.34 8.19
CA GLY A 98 -12.08 -0.79 7.77
C GLY A 98 -11.30 0.33 7.12
N GLY A 99 -10.07 0.03 6.72
CA GLY A 99 -9.19 0.94 6.02
C GLY A 99 -8.78 0.41 4.67
N VAL A 100 -8.47 1.33 3.77
CA VAL A 100 -8.03 1.03 2.41
C VAL A 100 -6.84 1.91 2.09
N VAL A 101 -5.80 1.34 1.52
CA VAL A 101 -4.65 2.10 1.08
C VAL A 101 -4.22 1.65 -0.31
N SER A 102 -3.89 2.60 -1.17
CA SER A 102 -3.38 2.32 -2.51
C SER A 102 -1.89 2.10 -2.46
N LEU A 103 -1.40 1.17 -3.25
CA LEU A 103 0.00 0.79 -3.30
C LEU A 103 0.53 0.96 -4.72
N ARG A 104 1.85 1.14 -4.81
CA ARG A 104 2.55 1.16 -6.08
C ARG A 104 3.70 0.17 -6.01
N ARG A 105 3.85 -0.64 -7.05
CA ARG A 105 4.94 -1.61 -7.12
C ARG A 105 6.29 -0.90 -7.17
N VAL A 106 7.20 -1.33 -6.32
CA VAL A 106 8.57 -0.83 -6.34
C VAL A 106 9.42 -1.81 -7.14
N ASP A 107 9.97 -1.31 -8.23
CA ASP A 107 10.91 -2.07 -9.05
C ASP A 107 12.33 -1.77 -8.60
N GLY A 108 13.04 -2.77 -8.33
CA GLY A 108 14.41 -2.53 -7.93
C GLY A 108 15.15 -3.42 -7.25
#